data_447f4217929e8e36edddec68ed15a10d
#
_entry.id   447f4217929e8e36edddec68ed15a10d
#
_cell.length_a   1.000
_cell.length_b   1.000
_cell.length_c   1.000
_cell.angle_alpha   90.00
_cell.angle_beta   90.00
_cell.angle_gamma   90.00
#
_symmetry.space_group_name_H-M   'P 1'
#
loop_
_entity.id
_entity.type
_entity.pdbx_description
1 polymer ?
#
loop_
_entity_poly.entity_id
_entity_poly.type
_entity_poly.pdbx_seq_one_letter_code
_entity_poly.pdbx_strand_id
1 'polypeptide(L)'
;MTTGPTVLANARLIDPEAQTDTAGAVLIGADGTIAAAGAAPVPEGAAVFDCGGLCLAPGIVDWGVKIGEPGERHRESFRTAGLAAAAGGVTTIIARPDTDPAIDSPEVLEFVTRRARESSPVRIRHIAALTKGRAGREMTEIGFLLDAGAVAFSDVFRVVEETRVLARALTYARSLGALVVGHPQDPGLSRGAAVTAGKFASLRGLPHVSPLAERIGFDRDMGLVEMTGARYHADQVTVARTLPALEWAKANGLDVTAGVSIHHLTLNEFDVGDYRTFFKLTPPLRSEDDRLAMVRAVAEGLIDVIASLHTPADEESKRLPFEEAAPGAVGLETILPAAMRLYHAGDLTLPQLFRALALNPARRLGLPQGRLAPGAPADIVLFDPDAPFVLDRFALNSKSKNTPFDGARMQGRVRATFVAGRQVHGQPLPEGPATVTA
;
A
#
# COMPACT_ATOMS: atom_id res chain seq x y z
N MET A 1 17.13 -12.38 -22.04
CA MET A 1 16.32 -13.12 -21.05
C MET A 1 17.00 -14.46 -20.88
N THR A 2 17.50 -14.76 -19.71
CA THR A 2 18.00 -16.09 -19.39
C THR A 2 16.82 -17.05 -19.41
N THR A 3 16.87 -18.05 -20.30
CA THR A 3 15.85 -19.11 -20.40
C THR A 3 16.05 -20.20 -19.34
N GLY A 4 16.94 -19.99 -18.37
CA GLY A 4 17.33 -20.92 -17.31
C GLY A 4 17.08 -20.40 -15.90
N PRO A 5 17.33 -21.23 -14.89
CA PRO A 5 17.22 -20.83 -13.50
C PRO A 5 18.20 -19.69 -13.16
N THR A 6 17.81 -18.85 -12.21
CA THR A 6 18.59 -17.69 -11.75
C THR A 6 18.82 -17.78 -10.25
N VAL A 7 20.05 -17.55 -9.79
CA VAL A 7 20.40 -17.49 -8.37
C VAL A 7 20.76 -16.04 -8.00
N LEU A 8 20.07 -15.49 -7.03
CA LEU A 8 20.41 -14.24 -6.35
C LEU A 8 21.21 -14.63 -5.10
N ALA A 9 22.54 -14.57 -5.20
CA ALA A 9 23.48 -15.03 -4.19
C ALA A 9 23.93 -13.91 -3.27
N ASN A 10 24.52 -14.26 -2.12
CA ASN A 10 25.13 -13.32 -1.18
C ASN A 10 24.18 -12.17 -0.80
N ALA A 11 22.95 -12.51 -0.44
CA ALA A 11 21.93 -11.58 0.00
C ALA A 11 21.68 -11.68 1.50
N ARG A 12 21.21 -10.58 2.10
CA ARG A 12 20.57 -10.55 3.41
C ARG A 12 19.09 -10.78 3.19
N LEU A 13 18.60 -11.99 3.50
CA LEU A 13 17.22 -12.39 3.27
C LEU A 13 16.32 -11.90 4.39
N ILE A 14 15.31 -11.13 4.03
CA ILE A 14 14.27 -10.64 4.92
C ILE A 14 13.01 -11.48 4.71
N ASP A 15 12.75 -12.42 5.61
CA ASP A 15 11.57 -13.28 5.52
C ASP A 15 10.50 -12.83 6.54
N PRO A 16 9.43 -12.17 6.08
CA PRO A 16 8.36 -11.72 6.95
C PRO A 16 7.47 -12.85 7.48
N GLU A 17 7.47 -14.03 6.85
CA GLU A 17 6.68 -15.18 7.29
C GLU A 17 7.37 -15.91 8.42
N ALA A 18 8.67 -16.23 8.27
CA ALA A 18 9.49 -16.84 9.29
C ALA A 18 9.98 -15.84 10.36
N GLN A 19 9.81 -14.55 10.14
CA GLN A 19 10.32 -13.44 10.98
C GLN A 19 11.84 -13.52 11.14
N THR A 20 12.56 -13.83 10.05
CA THR A 20 14.01 -13.96 10.04
C THR A 20 14.68 -12.91 9.16
N ASP A 21 15.93 -12.63 9.49
CA ASP A 21 16.82 -11.70 8.84
C ASP A 21 18.21 -12.33 8.84
N THR A 22 18.55 -13.04 7.74
CA THR A 22 19.73 -13.93 7.68
C THR A 22 20.43 -13.84 6.33
N ALA A 23 21.73 -14.14 6.29
CA ALA A 23 22.44 -14.32 5.03
C ALA A 23 21.92 -15.54 4.27
N GLY A 24 21.89 -15.45 2.93
CA GLY A 24 21.45 -16.55 2.08
C GLY A 24 21.37 -16.20 0.61
N ALA A 25 20.66 -17.03 -0.14
CA ALA A 25 20.42 -16.88 -1.56
C ALA A 25 18.97 -17.24 -1.91
N VAL A 26 18.50 -16.78 -3.06
CA VAL A 26 17.20 -17.18 -3.65
C VAL A 26 17.45 -17.81 -5.00
N LEU A 27 16.97 -19.03 -5.20
CA LEU A 27 16.92 -19.70 -6.49
C LEU A 27 15.55 -19.44 -7.14
N ILE A 28 15.57 -18.83 -8.31
CA ILE A 28 14.40 -18.58 -9.15
C ILE A 28 14.37 -19.64 -10.25
N GLY A 29 13.27 -20.37 -10.35
CA GLY A 29 13.03 -21.32 -11.41
C GLY A 29 12.79 -20.66 -12.78
N ALA A 30 12.96 -21.43 -13.85
CA ALA A 30 12.68 -20.96 -15.21
C ALA A 30 11.20 -20.54 -15.43
N ASP A 31 10.30 -21.02 -14.58
CA ASP A 31 8.87 -20.65 -14.56
C ASP A 31 8.57 -19.33 -13.85
N GLY A 32 9.59 -18.66 -13.28
CA GLY A 32 9.47 -17.41 -12.57
C GLY A 32 8.94 -17.55 -11.14
N THR A 33 9.00 -18.75 -10.56
CA THR A 33 8.70 -19.01 -9.15
C THR A 33 9.98 -19.15 -8.33
N ILE A 34 9.88 -18.99 -7.02
CA ILE A 34 10.96 -19.28 -6.08
C ILE A 34 11.08 -20.81 -5.95
N ALA A 35 12.21 -21.37 -6.33
CA ALA A 35 12.49 -22.79 -6.16
C ALA A 35 13.09 -23.10 -4.78
N ALA A 36 13.93 -22.19 -4.25
CA ALA A 36 14.51 -22.30 -2.91
C ALA A 36 14.88 -20.91 -2.38
N ALA A 37 14.89 -20.74 -1.05
CA ALA A 37 15.39 -19.57 -0.34
C ALA A 37 16.18 -20.01 0.90
N GLY A 38 17.19 -19.24 1.29
CA GLY A 38 18.13 -19.59 2.36
C GLY A 38 19.39 -20.25 1.81
N ALA A 39 19.70 -21.48 2.23
CA ALA A 39 20.79 -22.28 1.67
C ALA A 39 20.37 -22.85 0.29
N ALA A 40 20.30 -21.99 -0.72
CA ALA A 40 19.85 -22.37 -2.05
C ALA A 40 21.00 -23.01 -2.86
N PRO A 41 20.80 -24.21 -3.45
CA PRO A 41 21.79 -24.81 -4.33
C PRO A 41 21.95 -24.00 -5.62
N VAL A 42 23.13 -24.01 -6.21
CA VAL A 42 23.36 -23.46 -7.55
C VAL A 42 23.26 -24.58 -8.57
N PRO A 43 22.16 -24.68 -9.34
CA PRO A 43 22.03 -25.68 -10.39
C PRO A 43 23.07 -25.44 -11.51
N GLU A 44 23.48 -26.51 -12.17
CA GLU A 44 24.34 -26.41 -13.36
C GLU A 44 23.64 -25.56 -14.45
N GLY A 45 24.37 -24.60 -15.00
CA GLY A 45 23.85 -23.68 -16.02
C GLY A 45 22.96 -22.56 -15.50
N ALA A 46 22.80 -22.39 -14.19
CA ALA A 46 22.09 -21.26 -13.63
C ALA A 46 22.87 -19.96 -13.81
N ALA A 47 22.16 -18.87 -14.14
CA ALA A 47 22.75 -17.54 -14.05
C ALA A 47 22.87 -17.13 -12.57
N VAL A 48 24.06 -16.78 -12.12
CA VAL A 48 24.32 -16.37 -10.73
C VAL A 48 24.59 -14.87 -10.70
N PHE A 49 23.87 -14.16 -9.84
CA PHE A 49 24.09 -12.73 -9.59
C PHE A 49 24.47 -12.50 -8.14
N ASP A 50 25.51 -11.70 -7.91
CA ASP A 50 25.96 -11.32 -6.57
C ASP A 50 25.16 -10.11 -6.06
N CYS A 51 24.45 -10.30 -4.96
CA CYS A 51 23.69 -9.22 -4.30
C CYS A 51 24.56 -8.36 -3.37
N GLY A 52 25.82 -8.72 -3.13
CA GLY A 52 26.78 -7.91 -2.36
C GLY A 52 26.36 -7.67 -0.90
N GLY A 53 25.63 -8.58 -0.29
CA GLY A 53 25.11 -8.42 1.08
C GLY A 53 23.91 -7.49 1.22
N LEU A 54 23.34 -7.01 0.11
CA LEU A 54 22.14 -6.18 0.11
C LEU A 54 20.91 -6.95 0.61
N CYS A 55 19.92 -6.21 1.13
CA CYS A 55 18.67 -6.79 1.59
C CYS A 55 17.82 -7.26 0.41
N LEU A 56 17.38 -8.51 0.48
CA LEU A 56 16.47 -9.14 -0.46
C LEU A 56 15.20 -9.54 0.30
N ALA A 57 14.07 -8.99 -0.12
CA ALA A 57 12.77 -9.19 0.51
C ALA A 57 11.69 -9.53 -0.52
N PRO A 58 10.52 -10.05 -0.10
CA PRO A 58 9.36 -10.12 -0.98
C PRO A 58 9.02 -8.71 -1.50
N GLY A 59 8.64 -8.61 -2.76
CA GLY A 59 8.18 -7.36 -3.33
C GLY A 59 6.95 -6.82 -2.59
N ILE A 60 6.89 -5.51 -2.44
CA ILE A 60 5.81 -4.82 -1.74
C ILE A 60 4.49 -5.03 -2.48
N VAL A 61 3.41 -5.31 -1.72
CA VAL A 61 2.02 -5.36 -2.19
C VAL A 61 1.34 -4.10 -1.67
N ASP A 62 1.31 -3.06 -2.49
CA ASP A 62 0.85 -1.75 -2.07
C ASP A 62 -0.65 -1.57 -2.27
N TRP A 63 -1.33 -1.22 -1.20
CA TRP A 63 -2.78 -1.14 -1.12
C TRP A 63 -3.27 0.30 -1.28
N GLY A 64 -4.43 0.48 -1.94
CA GLY A 64 -5.10 1.77 -1.98
C GLY A 64 -4.47 2.79 -2.93
N VAL A 65 -3.87 2.33 -4.02
CA VAL A 65 -3.21 3.18 -5.02
C VAL A 65 -4.24 3.78 -5.97
N LYS A 66 -4.25 5.10 -6.13
CA LYS A 66 -5.01 5.77 -7.18
C LYS A 66 -4.23 5.75 -8.49
N ILE A 67 -4.87 5.26 -9.55
CA ILE A 67 -4.40 5.38 -10.93
C ILE A 67 -5.45 6.15 -11.72
N GLY A 68 -5.05 7.22 -12.39
CA GLY A 68 -5.97 8.10 -13.11
C GLY A 68 -6.46 7.56 -14.45
N GLU A 69 -6.24 6.30 -14.77
CA GLU A 69 -6.70 5.68 -16.03
C GLU A 69 -7.79 4.66 -15.72
N PRO A 70 -8.99 4.82 -16.28
CA PRO A 70 -9.47 5.86 -17.20
C PRO A 70 -9.80 7.20 -16.53
N GLY A 71 -9.99 8.24 -17.33
CA GLY A 71 -10.53 9.55 -16.98
C GLY A 71 -9.48 10.61 -16.66
N GLU A 72 -8.56 10.35 -15.75
CA GLU A 72 -7.54 11.29 -15.25
C GLU A 72 -6.10 10.90 -15.65
N ARG A 73 -5.91 10.34 -16.84
CA ARG A 73 -4.61 9.82 -17.30
C ARG A 73 -3.50 10.88 -17.33
N HIS A 74 -3.85 12.15 -17.34
CA HIS A 74 -2.89 13.24 -17.23
C HIS A 74 -2.20 13.28 -15.87
N ARG A 75 -2.88 12.86 -14.79
CA ARG A 75 -2.32 12.76 -13.42
C ARG A 75 -1.44 11.52 -13.26
N GLU A 76 -1.94 10.35 -13.69
CA GLU A 76 -1.21 9.09 -13.63
C GLU A 76 -1.82 8.07 -14.59
N SER A 77 -0.97 7.21 -15.20
CA SER A 77 -1.39 6.12 -16.07
C SER A 77 -0.92 4.77 -15.52
N PHE A 78 -1.46 3.65 -16.01
CA PHE A 78 -0.98 2.32 -15.63
C PHE A 78 0.52 2.16 -15.87
N ARG A 79 1.04 2.71 -16.97
CA ARG A 79 2.46 2.65 -17.30
C ARG A 79 3.31 3.42 -16.28
N THR A 80 2.96 4.67 -15.98
CA THR A 80 3.77 5.51 -15.11
C THR A 80 3.65 5.09 -13.64
N ALA A 81 2.46 4.69 -13.18
CA ALA A 81 2.28 4.07 -11.87
C ALA A 81 3.09 2.76 -11.75
N GLY A 82 3.10 1.93 -12.80
CA GLY A 82 3.89 0.69 -12.81
C GLY A 82 5.40 0.93 -12.77
N LEU A 83 5.90 1.96 -13.46
CA LEU A 83 7.33 2.34 -13.40
C LEU A 83 7.68 2.91 -12.01
N ALA A 84 6.82 3.75 -11.44
CA ALA A 84 6.99 4.27 -10.09
C ALA A 84 6.97 3.15 -9.04
N ALA A 85 6.03 2.21 -9.16
CA ALA A 85 5.97 1.03 -8.31
C ALA A 85 7.25 0.19 -8.37
N ALA A 86 7.71 -0.14 -9.57
CA ALA A 86 8.95 -0.89 -9.76
C ALA A 86 10.16 -0.18 -9.14
N ALA A 87 10.26 1.14 -9.29
CA ALA A 87 11.33 1.95 -8.70
C ALA A 87 11.25 2.01 -7.15
N GLY A 88 10.06 1.88 -6.58
CA GLY A 88 9.82 1.82 -5.13
C GLY A 88 9.87 0.42 -4.52
N GLY A 89 10.16 -0.64 -5.31
CA GLY A 89 10.18 -2.02 -4.83
C GLY A 89 8.78 -2.66 -4.71
N VAL A 90 7.76 -1.99 -5.26
CA VAL A 90 6.38 -2.48 -5.30
C VAL A 90 6.21 -3.39 -6.51
N THR A 91 5.87 -4.65 -6.29
CA THR A 91 5.66 -5.65 -7.34
C THR A 91 4.18 -5.89 -7.65
N THR A 92 3.31 -5.53 -6.71
CA THR A 92 1.86 -5.65 -6.88
C THR A 92 1.15 -4.39 -6.37
N ILE A 93 0.39 -3.76 -7.24
CA ILE A 93 -0.49 -2.62 -6.93
C ILE A 93 -1.91 -3.14 -6.73
N ILE A 94 -2.56 -2.69 -5.65
CA ILE A 94 -4.00 -2.84 -5.43
C ILE A 94 -4.65 -1.49 -5.71
N ALA A 95 -5.18 -1.35 -6.92
CA ALA A 95 -5.70 -0.09 -7.44
C ALA A 95 -7.13 0.16 -6.95
N ARG A 96 -7.40 1.43 -6.60
CA ARG A 96 -8.70 1.91 -6.15
C ARG A 96 -9.70 2.07 -7.31
N PRO A 97 -11.02 2.00 -7.02
CA PRO A 97 -12.07 2.13 -8.04
C PRO A 97 -12.43 3.58 -8.39
N ASP A 98 -11.75 4.60 -7.85
CA ASP A 98 -12.08 6.03 -8.03
C ASP A 98 -11.51 6.60 -9.35
N THR A 99 -11.80 5.92 -10.43
CA THR A 99 -11.57 6.32 -11.82
C THR A 99 -12.81 7.01 -12.40
N ASP A 100 -12.73 7.49 -13.64
CA ASP A 100 -13.86 8.05 -14.39
C ASP A 100 -13.98 7.37 -15.77
N PRO A 101 -15.00 6.52 -15.97
CA PRO A 101 -16.01 6.08 -14.99
C PRO A 101 -15.42 5.27 -13.82
N ALA A 102 -16.16 5.21 -12.71
CA ALA A 102 -15.80 4.36 -11.57
C ALA A 102 -15.79 2.88 -11.98
N ILE A 103 -14.96 2.06 -11.30
CA ILE A 103 -14.94 0.60 -11.56
C ILE A 103 -16.12 -0.03 -10.80
N ASP A 104 -17.32 0.09 -11.34
CA ASP A 104 -18.58 -0.37 -10.74
C ASP A 104 -19.36 -1.36 -11.60
N SER A 105 -18.79 -1.76 -12.74
CA SER A 105 -19.34 -2.80 -13.60
C SER A 105 -18.25 -3.73 -14.14
N PRO A 106 -18.60 -4.98 -14.52
CA PRO A 106 -17.65 -5.93 -15.10
C PRO A 106 -16.92 -5.40 -16.33
N GLU A 107 -17.60 -4.66 -17.21
CA GLU A 107 -17.03 -4.14 -18.46
C GLU A 107 -15.90 -3.15 -18.19
N VAL A 108 -16.10 -2.24 -17.22
CA VAL A 108 -15.06 -1.29 -16.80
C VAL A 108 -13.90 -2.05 -16.16
N LEU A 109 -14.18 -3.03 -15.29
CA LEU A 109 -13.16 -3.83 -14.61
C LEU A 109 -12.30 -4.64 -15.61
N GLU A 110 -12.92 -5.28 -16.58
CA GLU A 110 -12.23 -6.02 -17.66
C GLU A 110 -11.35 -5.10 -18.49
N PHE A 111 -11.88 -3.93 -18.86
CA PHE A 111 -11.13 -2.92 -19.60
C PHE A 111 -9.86 -2.49 -18.84
N VAL A 112 -9.97 -2.08 -17.58
CA VAL A 112 -8.81 -1.61 -16.78
C VAL A 112 -7.81 -2.75 -16.52
N THR A 113 -8.29 -3.97 -16.29
CA THR A 113 -7.44 -5.16 -16.08
C THR A 113 -6.60 -5.48 -17.33
N ARG A 114 -7.21 -5.44 -18.50
CA ARG A 114 -6.49 -5.64 -19.77
C ARG A 114 -5.46 -4.54 -20.00
N ARG A 115 -5.85 -3.26 -19.84
CA ARG A 115 -4.97 -2.11 -20.02
C ARG A 115 -3.78 -2.13 -19.05
N ALA A 116 -4.03 -2.48 -17.79
CA ALA A 116 -2.99 -2.62 -16.78
C ALA A 116 -1.96 -3.69 -17.18
N ARG A 117 -2.42 -4.87 -17.61
CA ARG A 117 -1.55 -5.98 -18.05
C ARG A 117 -0.69 -5.62 -19.25
N GLU A 118 -1.22 -4.85 -20.21
CA GLU A 118 -0.51 -4.44 -21.42
C GLU A 118 0.52 -3.34 -21.17
N SER A 119 0.34 -2.52 -20.13
CA SER A 119 1.08 -1.27 -19.96
C SER A 119 2.03 -1.25 -18.77
N SER A 120 1.75 -2.01 -17.70
CA SER A 120 2.49 -1.96 -16.45
C SER A 120 3.56 -3.06 -16.38
N PRO A 121 4.78 -2.75 -15.91
CA PRO A 121 5.81 -3.75 -15.64
C PRO A 121 5.55 -4.55 -14.36
N VAL A 122 4.67 -4.08 -13.47
CA VAL A 122 4.28 -4.74 -12.22
C VAL A 122 2.84 -5.22 -12.30
N ARG A 123 2.46 -6.09 -11.37
CA ARG A 123 1.08 -6.59 -11.29
C ARG A 123 0.14 -5.49 -10.80
N ILE A 124 -1.03 -5.39 -11.40
CA ILE A 124 -2.11 -4.52 -10.91
C ILE A 124 -3.36 -5.35 -10.72
N ARG A 125 -3.92 -5.28 -9.52
CA ARG A 125 -5.21 -5.86 -9.13
C ARG A 125 -6.15 -4.71 -8.78
N HIS A 126 -7.43 -4.91 -9.01
CA HIS A 126 -8.40 -3.84 -8.87
C HIS A 126 -9.38 -4.12 -7.73
N ILE A 127 -9.59 -3.12 -6.89
CA ILE A 127 -10.76 -3.00 -6.03
C ILE A 127 -11.90 -2.48 -6.92
N ALA A 128 -13.11 -3.05 -6.80
CA ALA A 128 -14.31 -2.50 -7.43
C ALA A 128 -15.08 -1.60 -6.47
N ALA A 129 -15.94 -0.74 -6.99
CA ALA A 129 -16.80 0.09 -6.18
C ALA A 129 -17.81 -0.77 -5.41
N LEU A 130 -18.05 -0.41 -4.15
CA LEU A 130 -19.07 -1.06 -3.32
C LEU A 130 -20.48 -0.63 -3.73
N THR A 131 -20.62 0.66 -4.12
CA THR A 131 -21.87 1.22 -4.59
C THR A 131 -21.74 1.80 -6.00
N LYS A 132 -22.84 1.80 -6.78
CA LYS A 132 -22.88 2.34 -8.13
C LYS A 132 -22.45 3.79 -8.17
N GLY A 133 -21.50 4.13 -9.03
CA GLY A 133 -20.87 5.44 -9.12
C GLY A 133 -20.20 5.89 -7.80
N ARG A 134 -20.02 4.98 -6.85
CA ARG A 134 -19.52 5.29 -5.49
C ARG A 134 -20.41 6.34 -4.80
N ALA A 135 -21.72 6.25 -5.04
CA ALA A 135 -22.68 7.25 -4.55
C ALA A 135 -23.26 6.95 -3.16
N GLY A 136 -22.93 5.80 -2.56
CA GLY A 136 -23.40 5.40 -1.22
C GLY A 136 -24.88 5.06 -1.13
N ARG A 137 -25.56 4.80 -2.27
CA ARG A 137 -27.02 4.63 -2.33
C ARG A 137 -27.46 3.23 -2.75
N GLU A 138 -26.86 2.69 -3.77
CA GLU A 138 -27.20 1.40 -4.37
C GLU A 138 -25.93 0.56 -4.49
N MET A 139 -25.91 -0.65 -3.94
CA MET A 139 -24.77 -1.55 -4.07
C MET A 139 -24.57 -2.00 -5.52
N THR A 140 -23.34 -2.29 -5.90
CA THR A 140 -22.96 -2.88 -7.17
C THR A 140 -23.30 -4.37 -7.22
N GLU A 141 -23.20 -4.96 -8.40
CA GLU A 141 -23.37 -6.41 -8.61
C GLU A 141 -22.08 -7.15 -8.16
N ILE A 142 -21.88 -7.26 -6.85
CA ILE A 142 -20.66 -7.80 -6.22
C ILE A 142 -20.27 -9.16 -6.80
N GLY A 143 -21.26 -10.05 -7.05
CA GLY A 143 -20.99 -11.39 -7.61
C GLY A 143 -20.34 -11.32 -9.00
N PHE A 144 -20.91 -10.55 -9.92
CA PHE A 144 -20.36 -10.40 -11.27
C PHE A 144 -18.99 -9.71 -11.28
N LEU A 145 -18.79 -8.76 -10.37
CA LEU A 145 -17.48 -8.10 -10.24
C LEU A 145 -16.42 -9.04 -9.65
N LEU A 146 -16.77 -9.95 -8.73
CA LEU A 146 -15.87 -11.01 -8.26
C LEU A 146 -15.48 -11.96 -9.41
N ASP A 147 -16.46 -12.40 -10.20
CA ASP A 147 -16.22 -13.27 -11.35
C ASP A 147 -15.32 -12.58 -12.40
N ALA A 148 -15.45 -11.28 -12.56
CA ALA A 148 -14.58 -10.45 -13.40
C ALA A 148 -13.19 -10.18 -12.81
N GLY A 149 -12.93 -10.59 -11.55
CA GLY A 149 -11.61 -10.55 -10.92
C GLY A 149 -11.36 -9.38 -9.96
N ALA A 150 -12.40 -8.73 -9.43
CA ALA A 150 -12.27 -7.78 -8.32
C ALA A 150 -11.71 -8.49 -7.08
N VAL A 151 -10.72 -7.88 -6.41
CA VAL A 151 -10.09 -8.47 -5.22
C VAL A 151 -10.72 -7.99 -3.91
N ALA A 152 -11.43 -6.86 -3.94
CA ALA A 152 -12.16 -6.28 -2.82
C ALA A 152 -13.16 -5.22 -3.32
N PHE A 153 -13.95 -4.63 -2.41
CA PHE A 153 -14.98 -3.63 -2.72
C PHE A 153 -14.85 -2.42 -1.82
N SER A 154 -14.88 -1.19 -2.39
CA SER A 154 -14.71 0.05 -1.65
C SER A 154 -15.30 1.26 -2.38
N ASP A 155 -15.83 2.22 -1.64
CA ASP A 155 -16.10 3.56 -2.17
C ASP A 155 -14.97 4.54 -1.85
N VAL A 156 -13.82 4.03 -1.38
CA VAL A 156 -12.61 4.77 -1.01
C VAL A 156 -12.94 5.80 0.09
N PHE A 157 -12.64 7.08 -0.11
CA PHE A 157 -12.89 8.15 0.87
C PHE A 157 -14.37 8.62 0.92
N ARG A 158 -15.23 8.09 0.05
CA ARG A 158 -16.67 8.34 0.11
C ARG A 158 -17.31 7.33 1.06
N VAL A 159 -17.60 7.78 2.27
CA VAL A 159 -18.26 6.94 3.26
C VAL A 159 -19.69 6.64 2.81
N VAL A 160 -20.12 5.39 2.89
CA VAL A 160 -21.54 5.03 2.73
C VAL A 160 -22.29 5.51 3.99
N GLU A 161 -22.94 6.67 3.86
CA GLU A 161 -23.59 7.36 5.00
C GLU A 161 -24.83 6.60 5.51
N GLU A 162 -25.60 6.03 4.58
CA GLU A 162 -26.83 5.27 4.91
C GLU A 162 -26.46 3.89 5.48
N THR A 163 -26.61 3.74 6.79
CA THR A 163 -26.26 2.51 7.52
C THR A 163 -26.97 1.26 6.98
N ARG A 164 -28.22 1.40 6.51
CA ARG A 164 -28.98 0.30 5.90
C ARG A 164 -28.37 -0.17 4.59
N VAL A 165 -27.88 0.75 3.77
CA VAL A 165 -27.19 0.41 2.50
C VAL A 165 -25.90 -0.35 2.80
N LEU A 166 -25.08 0.15 3.74
CA LEU A 166 -23.86 -0.53 4.15
C LEU A 166 -24.13 -1.92 4.74
N ALA A 167 -25.13 -2.06 5.61
CA ALA A 167 -25.51 -3.34 6.19
C ALA A 167 -25.93 -4.37 5.13
N ARG A 168 -26.71 -3.96 4.12
CA ARG A 168 -27.09 -4.83 3.00
C ARG A 168 -25.88 -5.25 2.16
N ALA A 169 -25.00 -4.29 1.84
CA ALA A 169 -23.77 -4.57 1.08
C ALA A 169 -22.86 -5.55 1.83
N LEU A 170 -22.66 -5.37 3.14
CA LEU A 170 -21.89 -6.28 3.98
C LEU A 170 -22.52 -7.68 4.06
N THR A 171 -23.84 -7.77 4.22
CA THR A 171 -24.55 -9.06 4.23
C THR A 171 -24.38 -9.81 2.91
N TYR A 172 -24.53 -9.11 1.79
CA TYR A 172 -24.34 -9.71 0.47
C TYR A 172 -22.88 -10.09 0.22
N ALA A 173 -21.94 -9.20 0.54
CA ALA A 173 -20.50 -9.49 0.44
C ALA A 173 -20.12 -10.73 1.28
N ARG A 174 -20.69 -10.88 2.48
CA ARG A 174 -20.47 -12.04 3.35
C ARG A 174 -20.89 -13.35 2.68
N SER A 175 -22.03 -13.38 2.00
CA SER A 175 -22.53 -14.59 1.32
C SER A 175 -21.62 -15.05 0.18
N LEU A 176 -20.81 -14.15 -0.40
CA LEU A 176 -19.88 -14.39 -1.47
C LEU A 176 -18.40 -14.51 -1.00
N GLY A 177 -18.15 -14.37 0.30
CA GLY A 177 -16.79 -14.32 0.85
C GLY A 177 -15.98 -13.09 0.43
N ALA A 178 -16.65 -12.05 -0.11
CA ALA A 178 -16.03 -10.83 -0.58
C ALA A 178 -15.48 -9.98 0.56
N LEU A 179 -14.35 -9.31 0.32
CA LEU A 179 -13.75 -8.36 1.24
C LEU A 179 -14.29 -6.96 0.98
N VAL A 180 -14.82 -6.31 2.01
CA VAL A 180 -15.20 -4.89 1.96
C VAL A 180 -14.12 -4.05 2.63
N VAL A 181 -13.72 -2.97 1.94
CA VAL A 181 -12.72 -2.01 2.41
C VAL A 181 -13.44 -0.70 2.72
N GLY A 182 -13.53 -0.35 3.98
CA GLY A 182 -14.20 0.86 4.44
C GLY A 182 -13.25 1.94 4.88
N HIS A 183 -13.66 3.19 4.72
CA HIS A 183 -12.98 4.37 5.24
C HIS A 183 -13.66 4.80 6.55
N PRO A 184 -13.10 4.48 7.73
CA PRO A 184 -13.78 4.64 9.00
C PRO A 184 -13.78 6.11 9.46
N GLN A 185 -14.66 6.91 8.89
CA GLN A 185 -14.87 8.33 9.23
C GLN A 185 -16.35 8.63 9.38
N ASP A 186 -16.71 9.50 10.33
CA ASP A 186 -18.02 10.13 10.33
C ASP A 186 -18.02 11.25 9.27
N PRO A 187 -18.86 11.15 8.22
CA PRO A 187 -18.83 12.12 7.11
C PRO A 187 -19.39 13.49 7.50
N GLY A 188 -20.28 13.55 8.49
CA GLY A 188 -20.83 14.81 8.99
C GLY A 188 -19.78 15.66 9.70
N LEU A 189 -18.86 15.00 10.43
CA LEU A 189 -17.79 15.66 11.17
C LEU A 189 -16.55 15.94 10.31
N SER A 190 -16.29 15.15 9.27
CA SER A 190 -15.05 15.22 8.48
C SER A 190 -15.17 16.04 7.21
N ARG A 191 -16.40 16.36 6.76
CA ARG A 191 -16.63 17.11 5.51
C ARG A 191 -16.00 18.50 5.57
N GLY A 192 -15.16 18.83 4.56
CA GLY A 192 -14.52 20.15 4.44
C GLY A 192 -13.33 20.36 5.37
N ALA A 193 -12.96 19.38 6.19
CA ALA A 193 -11.78 19.50 7.04
C ALA A 193 -10.48 19.42 6.24
N ALA A 194 -9.53 20.30 6.57
CA ALA A 194 -8.21 20.34 5.96
C ALA A 194 -7.12 19.76 6.88
N VAL A 195 -7.30 19.84 8.19
CA VAL A 195 -6.35 19.41 9.21
C VAL A 195 -7.04 18.71 10.38
N THR A 196 -6.28 18.10 11.28
CA THR A 196 -6.78 17.54 12.53
C THR A 196 -7.02 18.64 13.55
N ALA A 197 -8.12 18.54 14.32
CA ALA A 197 -8.42 19.47 15.40
C ALA A 197 -7.33 19.40 16.48
N GLY A 198 -6.78 20.55 16.84
CA GLY A 198 -5.72 20.64 17.82
C GLY A 198 -5.02 22.01 17.82
N LYS A 199 -3.88 22.04 18.48
CA LYS A 199 -3.09 23.26 18.61
C LYS A 199 -2.65 23.82 17.25
N PHE A 200 -2.24 22.95 16.32
CA PHE A 200 -1.82 23.37 14.98
C PHE A 200 -2.97 24.04 14.21
N ALA A 201 -4.16 23.41 14.18
CA ALA A 201 -5.34 23.94 13.50
C ALA A 201 -5.73 25.32 14.04
N SER A 202 -5.73 25.49 15.38
CA SER A 202 -6.06 26.75 16.03
C SER A 202 -5.05 27.84 15.70
N LEU A 203 -3.75 27.54 15.68
CA LEU A 203 -2.70 28.49 15.34
C LEU A 203 -2.74 28.95 13.88
N ARG A 204 -3.21 28.06 12.98
CA ARG A 204 -3.25 28.34 11.54
C ARG A 204 -4.62 28.80 11.04
N GLY A 205 -5.65 28.76 11.87
CA GLY A 205 -7.02 29.15 11.49
C GLY A 205 -7.65 28.23 10.44
N LEU A 206 -7.25 26.95 10.39
CA LEU A 206 -7.68 26.01 9.36
C LEU A 206 -8.95 25.25 9.77
N PRO A 207 -9.86 24.92 8.82
CA PRO A 207 -10.98 24.03 9.07
C PRO A 207 -10.47 22.65 9.46
N HIS A 208 -11.04 22.07 10.51
CA HIS A 208 -10.47 20.89 11.12
C HIS A 208 -11.51 19.83 11.46
N VAL A 209 -11.05 18.59 11.55
CA VAL A 209 -11.83 17.43 11.98
C VAL A 209 -11.37 16.94 13.35
N SER A 210 -12.33 16.64 14.23
CA SER A 210 -12.06 15.97 15.48
C SER A 210 -11.53 14.55 15.23
N PRO A 211 -10.49 14.10 15.94
CA PRO A 211 -10.06 12.68 15.92
C PRO A 211 -11.21 11.70 16.21
N LEU A 212 -12.24 12.12 16.95
CA LEU A 212 -13.41 11.31 17.23
C LEU A 212 -14.23 10.96 15.99
N ALA A 213 -14.11 11.70 14.88
CA ALA A 213 -14.82 11.35 13.64
C ALA A 213 -14.39 9.97 13.11
N GLU A 214 -13.10 9.63 13.22
CA GLU A 214 -12.58 8.31 12.87
C GLU A 214 -13.13 7.23 13.82
N ARG A 215 -13.10 7.48 15.13
CA ARG A 215 -13.59 6.54 16.12
C ARG A 215 -15.08 6.26 15.95
N ILE A 216 -15.92 7.28 15.74
CA ILE A 216 -17.37 7.13 15.53
C ILE A 216 -17.65 6.31 14.27
N GLY A 217 -16.97 6.62 13.15
CA GLY A 217 -17.09 5.85 11.91
C GLY A 217 -16.65 4.41 12.08
N PHE A 218 -15.56 4.18 12.79
CA PHE A 218 -15.04 2.84 13.06
C PHE A 218 -16.01 2.02 13.95
N ASP A 219 -16.52 2.59 15.04
CA ASP A 219 -17.47 1.91 15.93
C ASP A 219 -18.76 1.51 15.20
N ARG A 220 -19.28 2.41 14.33
CA ARG A 220 -20.40 2.10 13.45
C ARG A 220 -20.12 0.88 12.57
N ASP A 221 -18.97 0.90 11.89
CA ASP A 221 -18.61 -0.16 10.95
C ASP A 221 -18.38 -1.49 11.69
N MET A 222 -17.75 -1.47 12.87
CA MET A 222 -17.58 -2.69 13.69
C MET A 222 -18.90 -3.28 14.15
N GLY A 223 -19.86 -2.45 14.58
CA GLY A 223 -21.20 -2.93 14.91
C GLY A 223 -21.91 -3.60 13.72
N LEU A 224 -21.71 -3.09 12.50
CA LEU A 224 -22.24 -3.72 11.30
C LEU A 224 -21.49 -5.02 10.92
N VAL A 225 -20.17 -5.05 11.12
CA VAL A 225 -19.39 -6.27 10.90
C VAL A 225 -19.76 -7.36 11.88
N GLU A 226 -19.94 -7.02 13.17
CA GLU A 226 -20.43 -7.95 14.19
C GLU A 226 -21.81 -8.52 13.81
N MET A 227 -22.74 -7.67 13.40
CA MET A 227 -24.09 -8.06 12.98
C MET A 227 -24.12 -8.98 11.76
N THR A 228 -23.21 -8.76 10.78
CA THR A 228 -23.25 -9.44 9.48
C THR A 228 -22.24 -10.59 9.34
N GLY A 229 -21.17 -10.59 10.13
CA GLY A 229 -20.04 -11.50 9.99
C GLY A 229 -19.23 -11.27 8.70
N ALA A 230 -19.30 -10.08 8.12
CA ALA A 230 -18.60 -9.76 6.88
C ALA A 230 -17.08 -9.66 7.07
N ARG A 231 -16.32 -9.95 6.00
CA ARG A 231 -14.89 -9.68 5.94
C ARG A 231 -14.68 -8.18 5.70
N TYR A 232 -13.93 -7.52 6.58
CA TYR A 232 -13.77 -6.08 6.53
C TYR A 232 -12.31 -5.65 6.71
N HIS A 233 -11.88 -4.67 5.94
CA HIS A 233 -10.60 -3.98 6.11
C HIS A 233 -10.86 -2.48 6.35
N ALA A 234 -10.40 -1.97 7.49
CA ALA A 234 -10.39 -0.53 7.74
C ALA A 234 -9.21 0.10 7.00
N ASP A 235 -9.48 0.80 5.90
CA ASP A 235 -8.47 1.31 4.97
C ASP A 235 -7.42 2.19 5.65
N GLN A 236 -7.86 3.12 6.54
CA GLN A 236 -6.99 4.05 7.24
C GLN A 236 -7.41 4.19 8.70
N VAL A 237 -6.65 3.58 9.60
CA VAL A 237 -6.70 3.86 11.05
C VAL A 237 -5.52 4.75 11.38
N THR A 238 -5.79 5.95 11.89
CA THR A 238 -4.78 6.99 12.07
C THR A 238 -4.80 7.65 13.46
N VAL A 239 -5.78 7.30 14.30
CA VAL A 239 -6.01 7.91 15.60
C VAL A 239 -5.87 6.88 16.73
N ALA A 240 -5.07 7.20 17.75
CA ALA A 240 -4.85 6.32 18.90
C ALA A 240 -6.16 5.89 19.59
N ARG A 241 -7.16 6.75 19.60
CA ARG A 241 -8.47 6.47 20.21
C ARG A 241 -9.26 5.38 19.48
N THR A 242 -8.93 5.05 18.23
CA THR A 242 -9.55 3.98 17.46
C THR A 242 -8.99 2.60 17.81
N LEU A 243 -7.73 2.53 18.28
CA LEU A 243 -7.04 1.26 18.54
C LEU A 243 -7.76 0.32 19.52
N PRO A 244 -8.33 0.81 20.66
CA PRO A 244 -9.06 -0.08 21.58
C PRO A 244 -10.29 -0.77 20.93
N ALA A 245 -10.95 -0.12 19.97
CA ALA A 245 -12.05 -0.74 19.24
C ALA A 245 -11.57 -1.78 18.22
N LEU A 246 -10.43 -1.54 17.58
CA LEU A 246 -9.79 -2.52 16.69
C LEU A 246 -9.32 -3.75 17.46
N GLU A 247 -8.70 -3.54 18.63
CA GLU A 247 -8.28 -4.61 19.53
C GLU A 247 -9.50 -5.45 19.98
N TRP A 248 -10.57 -4.78 20.43
CA TRP A 248 -11.83 -5.44 20.80
C TRP A 248 -12.40 -6.27 19.65
N ALA A 249 -12.45 -5.71 18.44
CA ALA A 249 -13.00 -6.41 17.27
C ALA A 249 -12.20 -7.69 16.94
N LYS A 250 -10.87 -7.60 16.96
CA LYS A 250 -9.99 -8.77 16.74
C LYS A 250 -10.10 -9.79 17.87
N ALA A 251 -10.13 -9.36 19.13
CA ALA A 251 -10.24 -10.24 20.29
C ALA A 251 -11.59 -10.99 20.32
N ASN A 252 -12.65 -10.41 19.76
CA ASN A 252 -13.97 -11.05 19.63
C ASN A 252 -14.13 -11.86 18.33
N GLY A 253 -13.03 -12.08 17.58
CA GLY A 253 -13.04 -12.95 16.42
C GLY A 253 -13.73 -12.39 15.18
N LEU A 254 -13.92 -11.07 15.09
CA LEU A 254 -14.40 -10.44 13.86
C LEU A 254 -13.34 -10.57 12.77
N ASP A 255 -13.74 -10.87 11.54
CA ASP A 255 -12.81 -10.95 10.39
C ASP A 255 -12.43 -9.54 9.92
N VAL A 256 -11.65 -8.83 10.75
CA VAL A 256 -11.25 -7.45 10.57
C VAL A 256 -9.74 -7.33 10.50
N THR A 257 -9.27 -6.53 9.54
CA THR A 257 -7.90 -6.03 9.45
C THR A 257 -7.91 -4.51 9.33
N ALA A 258 -6.78 -3.88 9.62
CA ALA A 258 -6.63 -2.43 9.51
C ALA A 258 -5.35 -2.04 8.77
N GLY A 259 -5.41 -0.93 8.04
CA GLY A 259 -4.29 -0.30 7.36
C GLY A 259 -3.97 1.08 7.90
N VAL A 260 -2.74 1.52 7.65
CA VAL A 260 -2.27 2.89 7.90
C VAL A 260 -1.35 3.31 6.76
N SER A 261 -1.38 4.60 6.38
CA SER A 261 -0.42 5.06 5.36
C SER A 261 0.95 5.31 5.94
N ILE A 262 1.98 5.09 5.12
CA ILE A 262 3.36 5.39 5.47
C ILE A 262 3.56 6.86 5.87
N HIS A 263 2.75 7.77 5.33
CA HIS A 263 2.76 9.18 5.69
C HIS A 263 2.35 9.40 7.15
N HIS A 264 1.31 8.71 7.63
CA HIS A 264 0.84 8.80 9.02
C HIS A 264 1.76 8.11 10.04
N LEU A 265 2.69 7.28 9.57
CA LEU A 265 3.74 6.68 10.41
C LEU A 265 5.00 7.55 10.51
N THR A 266 5.22 8.44 9.53
CA THR A 266 6.49 9.18 9.39
C THR A 266 6.37 10.69 9.44
N LEU A 267 5.14 11.21 9.41
CA LEU A 267 4.82 12.65 9.43
C LEU A 267 3.70 12.92 10.44
N ASN A 268 3.68 14.14 10.99
CA ASN A 268 2.63 14.63 11.88
C ASN A 268 2.06 15.98 11.41
N GLU A 269 1.09 16.53 12.12
CA GLU A 269 0.40 17.77 11.75
C GLU A 269 1.34 18.98 11.62
N PHE A 270 2.45 19.03 12.38
CA PHE A 270 3.41 20.13 12.33
C PHE A 270 4.26 20.14 11.06
N ASP A 271 4.40 19.00 10.38
CA ASP A 271 5.11 18.92 9.10
C ASP A 271 4.42 19.72 7.98
N VAL A 272 3.13 20.02 8.12
CA VAL A 272 2.40 20.93 7.20
C VAL A 272 3.08 22.30 7.15
N GLY A 273 3.65 22.78 8.26
CA GLY A 273 4.41 24.03 8.32
C GLY A 273 3.56 25.24 7.88
N ASP A 274 4.07 26.02 6.93
CA ASP A 274 3.41 27.21 6.40
C ASP A 274 2.53 26.85 5.19
N TYR A 275 1.43 26.12 5.47
CA TYR A 275 0.41 25.74 4.48
C TYR A 275 0.94 24.97 3.27
N ARG A 276 1.91 24.06 3.48
CA ARG A 276 2.49 23.26 2.40
C ARG A 276 1.49 22.21 1.90
N THR A 277 0.91 22.46 0.72
CA THR A 277 -0.20 21.66 0.17
C THR A 277 0.14 20.21 -0.13
N PHE A 278 1.42 19.85 -0.30
CA PHE A 278 1.86 18.45 -0.46
C PHE A 278 1.65 17.61 0.81
N PHE A 279 1.45 18.25 1.97
CA PHE A 279 1.12 17.62 3.25
C PHE A 279 -0.39 17.55 3.51
N LYS A 280 -1.23 18.07 2.60
CA LYS A 280 -2.67 17.92 2.70
C LYS A 280 -3.06 16.50 2.27
N LEU A 281 -3.46 15.68 3.23
CA LEU A 281 -3.85 14.28 3.05
C LEU A 281 -5.31 14.05 3.48
N THR A 282 -5.85 12.89 3.12
CA THR A 282 -7.13 12.36 3.61
C THR A 282 -6.91 10.92 4.08
N PRO A 283 -7.09 10.63 5.39
CA PRO A 283 -7.32 11.58 6.49
C PRO A 283 -6.18 12.59 6.65
N PRO A 284 -6.40 13.74 7.33
CA PRO A 284 -5.31 14.69 7.58
C PRO A 284 -4.27 14.10 8.54
N LEU A 285 -3.03 14.59 8.45
CA LEU A 285 -1.96 14.23 9.40
C LEU A 285 -2.40 14.48 10.83
N ARG A 286 -2.02 13.59 11.73
CA ARG A 286 -2.45 13.57 13.13
C ARG A 286 -1.38 14.16 14.06
N SER A 287 -1.68 14.18 15.35
CA SER A 287 -0.72 14.56 16.39
C SER A 287 0.47 13.59 16.42
N GLU A 288 1.58 14.02 17.04
CA GLU A 288 2.74 13.15 17.27
C GLU A 288 2.37 11.94 18.14
N ASP A 289 1.50 12.12 19.14
CA ASP A 289 1.04 11.02 20.00
C ASP A 289 0.26 9.97 19.20
N ASP A 290 -0.60 10.39 18.27
CA ASP A 290 -1.31 9.49 17.36
C ASP A 290 -0.32 8.76 16.45
N ARG A 291 0.65 9.49 15.85
CA ARG A 291 1.69 8.88 15.00
C ARG A 291 2.45 7.78 15.74
N LEU A 292 2.94 8.07 16.94
CA LEU A 292 3.66 7.10 17.77
C LEU A 292 2.79 5.90 18.17
N ALA A 293 1.49 6.13 18.42
CA ALA A 293 0.56 5.06 18.70
C ALA A 293 0.36 4.14 17.49
N MET A 294 0.27 4.70 16.27
CA MET A 294 0.19 3.90 15.04
C MET A 294 1.45 3.08 14.81
N VAL A 295 2.64 3.66 15.03
CA VAL A 295 3.92 2.94 14.91
C VAL A 295 3.95 1.72 15.85
N ARG A 296 3.59 1.91 17.12
CA ARG A 296 3.48 0.80 18.08
C ARG A 296 2.46 -0.25 17.65
N ALA A 297 1.28 0.17 17.19
CA ALA A 297 0.23 -0.74 16.74
C ALA A 297 0.65 -1.59 15.54
N VAL A 298 1.49 -1.07 14.64
CA VAL A 298 2.11 -1.85 13.56
C VAL A 298 3.15 -2.83 14.12
N ALA A 299 4.02 -2.37 15.03
CA ALA A 299 5.06 -3.21 15.64
C ALA A 299 4.45 -4.43 16.37
N GLU A 300 3.35 -4.21 17.09
CA GLU A 300 2.61 -5.22 17.84
C GLU A 300 1.70 -6.10 16.94
N GLY A 301 1.51 -5.72 15.67
CA GLY A 301 0.66 -6.44 14.71
C GLY A 301 -0.84 -6.18 14.89
N LEU A 302 -1.22 -5.15 15.63
CA LEU A 302 -2.61 -4.70 15.75
C LEU A 302 -3.07 -4.05 14.44
N ILE A 303 -2.23 -3.22 13.81
CA ILE A 303 -2.41 -2.75 12.44
C ILE A 303 -1.68 -3.71 11.50
N ASP A 304 -2.37 -4.16 10.46
CA ASP A 304 -1.94 -5.25 9.59
C ASP A 304 -1.17 -4.78 8.36
N VAL A 305 -1.54 -3.63 7.79
CA VAL A 305 -1.08 -3.17 6.47
C VAL A 305 -0.49 -1.76 6.54
N ILE A 306 0.69 -1.59 5.95
CA ILE A 306 1.25 -0.28 5.62
C ILE A 306 1.04 -0.05 4.12
N ALA A 307 0.44 1.08 3.76
CA ALA A 307 0.17 1.45 2.37
C ALA A 307 0.86 2.77 1.99
N SER A 308 1.22 2.93 0.71
CA SER A 308 1.69 4.22 0.20
C SER A 308 0.58 5.26 0.14
N LEU A 309 -0.64 4.79 -0.03
CA LEU A 309 -1.83 5.60 -0.32
C LEU A 309 -1.60 6.59 -1.48
N HIS A 310 -0.82 6.16 -2.45
CA HIS A 310 -0.44 6.94 -3.62
C HIS A 310 -1.65 7.61 -4.26
N THR A 311 -1.67 8.94 -4.23
CA THR A 311 -2.77 9.76 -4.75
C THR A 311 -2.19 10.90 -5.57
N PRO A 312 -1.99 10.69 -6.88
CA PRO A 312 -1.43 11.67 -7.79
C PRO A 312 -2.39 12.84 -7.98
N ALA A 313 -1.85 14.05 -7.93
CA ALA A 313 -2.56 15.29 -8.16
C ALA A 313 -1.75 16.17 -9.13
N ASP A 314 -2.46 16.88 -10.02
CA ASP A 314 -1.83 17.84 -10.90
C ASP A 314 -1.31 19.06 -10.11
N GLU A 315 -0.36 19.77 -10.72
CA GLU A 315 0.32 20.87 -10.06
C GLU A 315 -0.63 22.04 -9.78
N GLU A 316 -1.60 22.28 -10.68
CA GLU A 316 -2.58 23.35 -10.56
C GLU A 316 -3.46 23.15 -9.31
N SER A 317 -3.93 21.93 -9.07
CA SER A 317 -4.75 21.60 -7.89
C SER A 317 -3.95 21.68 -6.57
N LYS A 318 -2.61 21.64 -6.63
CA LYS A 318 -1.72 21.80 -5.47
C LYS A 318 -1.22 23.23 -5.25
N ARG A 319 -1.39 24.14 -6.22
CA ARG A 319 -1.04 25.56 -6.09
C ARG A 319 -2.14 26.40 -5.44
N LEU A 320 -3.32 25.85 -5.25
CA LEU A 320 -4.43 26.51 -4.57
C LEU A 320 -4.10 26.77 -3.08
N PRO A 321 -4.81 27.68 -2.41
CA PRO A 321 -4.75 27.82 -0.97
C PRO A 321 -4.95 26.46 -0.27
N PHE A 322 -4.35 26.27 0.90
CA PHE A 322 -4.33 24.97 1.56
C PHE A 322 -5.71 24.33 1.72
N GLU A 323 -6.72 25.13 2.04
CA GLU A 323 -8.10 24.64 2.21
C GLU A 323 -8.73 24.15 0.90
N GLU A 324 -8.37 24.76 -0.23
CA GLU A 324 -8.91 24.45 -1.56
C GLU A 324 -8.08 23.41 -2.30
N ALA A 325 -6.80 23.26 -1.94
CA ALA A 325 -5.89 22.35 -2.60
C ALA A 325 -6.38 20.90 -2.53
N ALA A 326 -6.19 20.13 -3.60
CA ALA A 326 -6.54 18.71 -3.62
C ALA A 326 -5.76 17.93 -2.56
N PRO A 327 -6.40 17.05 -1.77
CA PRO A 327 -5.70 16.19 -0.85
C PRO A 327 -4.97 15.05 -1.58
N GLY A 328 -3.97 14.47 -0.92
CA GLY A 328 -3.23 13.31 -1.40
C GLY A 328 -1.78 13.59 -1.75
N ALA A 329 -0.98 12.54 -1.74
CA ALA A 329 0.43 12.55 -2.07
C ALA A 329 0.81 11.33 -2.92
N VAL A 330 1.82 11.46 -3.78
CA VAL A 330 2.44 10.30 -4.42
C VAL A 330 3.32 9.58 -3.41
N GLY A 331 3.27 8.25 -3.39
CA GLY A 331 3.94 7.42 -2.39
C GLY A 331 4.62 6.16 -2.92
N LEU A 332 4.33 5.71 -4.16
CA LEU A 332 4.85 4.45 -4.70
C LEU A 332 6.39 4.36 -4.65
N GLU A 333 7.10 5.43 -5.00
CA GLU A 333 8.57 5.45 -5.00
C GLU A 333 9.16 5.81 -3.63
N THR A 334 8.33 6.26 -2.70
CA THR A 334 8.79 6.73 -1.38
C THR A 334 8.39 5.81 -0.23
N ILE A 335 7.57 4.79 -0.48
CA ILE A 335 7.08 3.89 0.58
C ILE A 335 8.23 3.18 1.28
N LEU A 336 9.19 2.60 0.54
CA LEU A 336 10.33 1.90 1.14
C LEU A 336 11.30 2.86 1.85
N PRO A 337 11.80 3.95 1.24
CA PRO A 337 12.66 4.89 1.95
C PRO A 337 11.98 5.55 3.16
N ALA A 338 10.66 5.77 3.12
CA ALA A 338 9.94 6.27 4.29
C ALA A 338 9.84 5.20 5.39
N ALA A 339 9.63 3.92 5.03
CA ALA A 339 9.65 2.80 5.97
C ALA A 339 11.03 2.62 6.63
N MET A 340 12.12 2.90 5.89
CA MET A 340 13.47 2.85 6.47
C MET A 340 13.70 3.86 7.60
N ARG A 341 12.95 4.96 7.66
CA ARG A 341 12.99 5.86 8.82
C ARG A 341 12.59 5.15 10.12
N LEU A 342 11.56 4.28 10.05
CA LEU A 342 11.10 3.49 11.20
C LEU A 342 12.11 2.41 11.59
N TYR A 343 12.78 1.80 10.60
CA TYR A 343 13.85 0.84 10.83
C TYR A 343 15.06 1.50 11.51
N HIS A 344 15.55 2.61 10.99
CA HIS A 344 16.71 3.31 11.54
C HIS A 344 16.43 3.97 12.90
N ALA A 345 15.17 4.33 13.19
CA ALA A 345 14.75 4.78 14.53
C ALA A 345 14.68 3.63 15.55
N GLY A 346 14.74 2.37 15.10
CA GLY A 346 14.59 1.19 15.98
C GLY A 346 13.14 0.89 16.34
N ASP A 347 12.19 1.53 15.68
CA ASP A 347 10.75 1.35 15.93
C ASP A 347 10.24 0.01 15.40
N LEU A 348 10.76 -0.42 14.24
CA LEU A 348 10.35 -1.63 13.53
C LEU A 348 11.58 -2.37 12.95
N THR A 349 11.58 -3.69 13.04
CA THR A 349 12.55 -4.54 12.33
C THR A 349 12.17 -4.69 10.85
N LEU A 350 13.12 -5.08 10.00
CA LEU A 350 12.83 -5.34 8.58
C LEU A 350 11.78 -6.44 8.39
N PRO A 351 11.80 -7.59 9.10
CA PRO A 351 10.73 -8.58 9.01
C PRO A 351 9.35 -8.05 9.40
N GLN A 352 9.24 -7.20 10.44
CA GLN A 352 7.97 -6.55 10.83
C GLN A 352 7.47 -5.60 9.74
N LEU A 353 8.37 -4.79 9.15
CA LEU A 353 8.03 -3.90 8.04
C LEU A 353 7.51 -4.68 6.84
N PHE A 354 8.23 -5.70 6.37
CA PHE A 354 7.81 -6.48 5.22
C PHE A 354 6.60 -7.38 5.49
N ARG A 355 6.33 -7.74 6.76
CA ARG A 355 5.07 -8.35 7.15
C ARG A 355 3.88 -7.42 6.83
N ALA A 356 3.99 -6.14 7.17
CA ALA A 356 2.93 -5.16 6.93
C ALA A 356 2.91 -4.59 5.50
N LEU A 357 4.06 -4.56 4.80
CA LEU A 357 4.18 -4.06 3.43
C LEU A 357 3.89 -5.10 2.34
N ALA A 358 4.09 -6.40 2.64
CA ALA A 358 4.04 -7.45 1.62
C ALA A 358 3.17 -8.65 2.03
N LEU A 359 3.48 -9.30 3.16
CA LEU A 359 2.86 -10.55 3.54
C LEU A 359 1.38 -10.40 3.91
N ASN A 360 1.08 -9.51 4.85
CA ASN A 360 -0.29 -9.32 5.33
C ASN A 360 -1.24 -8.80 4.25
N PRO A 361 -0.87 -7.76 3.43
CA PRO A 361 -1.74 -7.32 2.34
C PRO A 361 -2.00 -8.43 1.33
N ALA A 362 -1.00 -9.23 0.98
CA ALA A 362 -1.17 -10.39 0.09
C ALA A 362 -2.10 -11.45 0.69
N ARG A 363 -1.89 -11.84 1.95
CA ARG A 363 -2.73 -12.81 2.66
C ARG A 363 -4.18 -12.37 2.77
N ARG A 364 -4.41 -11.10 3.09
CA ARG A 364 -5.77 -10.56 3.22
C ARG A 364 -6.57 -10.68 1.94
N LEU A 365 -5.89 -10.52 0.79
CA LEU A 365 -6.48 -10.63 -0.55
C LEU A 365 -6.41 -12.04 -1.16
N GLY A 366 -5.86 -13.03 -0.45
CA GLY A 366 -5.68 -14.38 -0.97
C GLY A 366 -4.67 -14.47 -2.14
N LEU A 367 -3.70 -13.56 -2.19
CA LEU A 367 -2.69 -13.50 -3.23
C LEU A 367 -1.48 -14.38 -2.88
N PRO A 368 -0.82 -15.03 -3.85
CA PRO A 368 0.35 -15.88 -3.61
C PRO A 368 1.66 -15.10 -3.37
N GLN A 369 1.65 -13.78 -3.53
CA GLN A 369 2.79 -12.87 -3.34
C GLN A 369 3.13 -12.65 -1.86
N GLY A 370 4.16 -11.84 -1.60
CA GLY A 370 4.48 -11.31 -0.27
C GLY A 370 5.30 -12.23 0.63
N ARG A 371 5.91 -13.30 0.10
CA ARG A 371 6.74 -14.26 0.85
C ARG A 371 7.90 -14.80 0.03
N LEU A 372 8.95 -15.25 0.71
CA LEU A 372 10.12 -15.91 0.10
C LEU A 372 10.03 -17.44 0.30
N ALA A 373 8.96 -18.07 -0.19
CA ALA A 373 8.73 -19.50 -0.01
C ALA A 373 8.78 -20.24 -1.35
N PRO A 374 9.24 -21.51 -1.38
CA PRO A 374 9.17 -22.34 -2.59
C PRO A 374 7.75 -22.38 -3.16
N GLY A 375 7.64 -22.24 -4.49
CA GLY A 375 6.38 -22.17 -5.22
C GLY A 375 5.71 -20.78 -5.24
N ALA A 376 6.16 -19.82 -4.44
CA ALA A 376 5.69 -18.45 -4.55
C ALA A 376 6.22 -17.78 -5.82
N PRO A 377 5.49 -16.83 -6.43
CA PRO A 377 6.04 -16.02 -7.50
C PRO A 377 7.34 -15.32 -7.06
N ALA A 378 8.36 -15.31 -7.91
CA ALA A 378 9.59 -14.58 -7.63
C ALA A 378 9.39 -13.07 -7.85
N ASP A 379 8.49 -12.49 -7.06
CA ASP A 379 8.21 -11.08 -6.94
C ASP A 379 9.06 -10.56 -5.77
N ILE A 380 10.19 -9.90 -6.07
CA ILE A 380 11.28 -9.66 -5.12
C ILE A 380 11.78 -8.23 -5.26
N VAL A 381 12.19 -7.63 -4.14
CA VAL A 381 12.93 -6.37 -4.11
C VAL A 381 14.31 -6.58 -3.51
N LEU A 382 15.34 -6.07 -4.20
CA LEU A 382 16.70 -5.95 -3.72
C LEU A 382 16.96 -4.47 -3.38
N PHE A 383 17.38 -4.17 -2.16
CA PHE A 383 17.57 -2.80 -1.72
C PHE A 383 18.73 -2.66 -0.73
N ASP A 384 19.28 -1.46 -0.68
CA ASP A 384 20.29 -1.04 0.25
C ASP A 384 19.63 -0.19 1.35
N PRO A 385 19.47 -0.70 2.58
CA PRO A 385 18.75 0.01 3.64
C PRO A 385 19.47 1.29 4.08
N ASP A 386 20.79 1.36 3.92
CA ASP A 386 21.65 2.41 4.46
C ASP A 386 22.03 3.47 3.43
N ALA A 387 21.82 3.21 2.12
CA ALA A 387 22.22 4.12 1.06
C ALA A 387 21.50 5.47 1.16
N PRO A 388 22.23 6.58 1.44
CA PRO A 388 21.62 7.89 1.59
C PRO A 388 21.33 8.54 0.25
N PHE A 389 20.32 9.39 0.22
CA PHE A 389 20.02 10.26 -0.92
C PHE A 389 19.15 11.45 -0.50
N VAL A 390 19.10 12.47 -1.37
CA VAL A 390 18.11 13.54 -1.29
C VAL A 390 17.03 13.24 -2.34
N LEU A 391 15.78 13.24 -1.91
CA LEU A 391 14.68 13.01 -2.84
C LEU A 391 14.47 14.26 -3.71
N ASP A 392 14.54 14.05 -5.02
CA ASP A 392 14.13 15.05 -6.02
C ASP A 392 12.81 14.58 -6.64
N ARG A 393 11.73 15.35 -6.41
CA ARG A 393 10.42 15.02 -6.96
C ARG A 393 10.40 14.94 -8.48
N PHE A 394 11.27 15.70 -9.17
CA PHE A 394 11.32 15.71 -10.63
C PHE A 394 12.01 14.45 -11.20
N ALA A 395 12.81 13.76 -10.38
CA ALA A 395 13.41 12.48 -10.74
C ALA A 395 12.45 11.28 -10.60
N LEU A 396 11.28 11.45 -9.98
CA LEU A 396 10.29 10.39 -9.83
C LEU A 396 9.71 9.97 -11.19
N ASN A 397 9.40 8.67 -11.32
CA ASN A 397 8.73 8.09 -12.50
C ASN A 397 7.23 8.42 -12.55
N SER A 398 6.59 8.64 -11.39
CA SER A 398 5.22 9.11 -11.34
C SER A 398 5.06 10.40 -12.13
N LYS A 399 3.97 10.56 -12.87
CA LYS A 399 3.67 11.81 -13.59
C LYS A 399 3.48 12.97 -12.64
N SER A 400 2.69 12.76 -11.61
CA SER A 400 2.47 13.76 -10.56
C SER A 400 3.68 13.83 -9.63
N LYS A 401 3.93 15.04 -9.10
CA LYS A 401 5.12 15.36 -8.31
C LYS A 401 4.78 15.80 -6.88
N ASN A 402 3.57 15.54 -6.42
CA ASN A 402 3.03 15.98 -5.14
C ASN A 402 3.47 15.09 -3.96
N THR A 403 4.77 14.96 -3.74
CA THR A 403 5.33 14.23 -2.59
C THR A 403 5.66 15.18 -1.42
N PRO A 404 5.32 14.82 -0.17
CA PRO A 404 5.74 15.59 1.01
C PRO A 404 7.24 15.47 1.29
N PHE A 405 7.93 14.49 0.68
CA PHE A 405 9.35 14.22 0.92
C PHE A 405 10.29 14.95 -0.05
N ASP A 406 9.80 15.88 -0.89
CA ASP A 406 10.66 16.65 -1.79
C ASP A 406 11.77 17.38 -1.04
N GLY A 407 13.02 17.22 -1.46
CA GLY A 407 14.19 17.76 -0.80
C GLY A 407 14.60 17.05 0.51
N ALA A 408 13.87 16.03 0.94
CA ALA A 408 14.17 15.32 2.16
C ALA A 408 15.40 14.40 1.99
N ARG A 409 16.23 14.36 3.06
CA ARG A 409 17.27 13.34 3.18
C ARG A 409 16.62 12.02 3.58
N MET A 410 16.87 10.98 2.81
CA MET A 410 16.31 9.65 3.00
C MET A 410 17.39 8.59 2.91
N GLN A 411 17.10 7.39 3.39
CA GLN A 411 17.89 6.18 3.25
C GLN A 411 17.00 5.06 2.69
N GLY A 412 17.62 4.01 2.16
CA GLY A 412 16.88 2.89 1.60
C GLY A 412 16.64 3.02 0.09
N ARG A 413 17.66 2.63 -0.71
CA ARG A 413 17.56 2.65 -2.17
C ARG A 413 17.21 1.28 -2.71
N VAL A 414 16.17 1.21 -3.52
CA VAL A 414 15.91 0.05 -4.37
C VAL A 414 17.01 -0.08 -5.41
N ARG A 415 17.61 -1.26 -5.50
CA ARG A 415 18.66 -1.60 -6.47
C ARG A 415 18.12 -2.40 -7.64
N ALA A 416 17.20 -3.32 -7.37
CA ALA A 416 16.51 -4.06 -8.40
C ALA A 416 15.12 -4.52 -7.90
N THR A 417 14.19 -4.62 -8.82
CA THR A 417 12.86 -5.18 -8.57
C THR A 417 12.57 -6.27 -9.61
N PHE A 418 12.08 -7.40 -9.13
CA PHE A 418 11.76 -8.56 -9.96
C PHE A 418 10.26 -8.86 -9.87
N VAL A 419 9.65 -9.17 -11.00
CA VAL A 419 8.26 -9.66 -11.08
C VAL A 419 8.26 -10.96 -11.87
N ALA A 420 7.79 -12.04 -11.25
CA ALA A 420 7.87 -13.38 -11.79
C ALA A 420 9.30 -13.73 -12.28
N GLY A 421 10.30 -13.42 -11.47
CA GLY A 421 11.71 -13.66 -11.76
C GLY A 421 12.34 -12.76 -12.84
N ARG A 422 11.56 -11.87 -13.46
CA ARG A 422 12.06 -10.92 -14.45
C ARG A 422 12.38 -9.58 -13.82
N GLN A 423 13.61 -9.09 -14.00
CA GLN A 423 13.96 -7.76 -13.53
C GLN A 423 13.17 -6.68 -14.31
N VAL A 424 12.45 -5.83 -13.58
CA VAL A 424 11.60 -4.76 -14.12
C VAL A 424 12.11 -3.37 -13.77
N HIS A 425 13.05 -3.28 -12.80
CA HIS A 425 13.72 -2.03 -12.41
C HIS A 425 15.16 -2.29 -11.97
N GLY A 426 16.01 -1.27 -12.09
CA GLY A 426 17.40 -1.28 -11.66
C GLY A 426 18.38 -1.57 -12.78
N GLN A 427 19.68 -1.42 -12.49
CA GLN A 427 20.75 -1.82 -13.39
C GLN A 427 20.90 -3.35 -13.37
N PRO A 428 21.42 -3.96 -14.45
CA PRO A 428 21.77 -5.38 -14.42
C PRO A 428 22.68 -5.67 -13.23
N LEU A 429 22.37 -6.73 -12.50
CA LEU A 429 23.21 -7.15 -11.38
C LEU A 429 24.52 -7.72 -11.88
N PRO A 430 25.63 -7.54 -11.14
CA PRO A 430 26.91 -8.13 -11.49
C PRO A 430 26.81 -9.67 -11.46
N GLU A 431 27.54 -10.31 -12.37
CA GLU A 431 27.68 -11.78 -12.34
C GLU A 431 28.36 -12.20 -11.04
N GLY A 432 27.80 -13.20 -10.41
CA GLY A 432 28.30 -13.76 -9.15
C GLY A 432 29.26 -14.93 -9.39
N PRO A 433 29.96 -15.40 -8.33
CA PRO A 433 30.80 -16.57 -8.40
C PRO A 433 29.99 -17.82 -8.74
N ALA A 434 30.57 -18.73 -9.50
CA ALA A 434 29.93 -20.00 -9.88
C ALA A 434 29.60 -20.93 -8.69
N THR A 435 30.12 -20.64 -7.50
CA THR A 435 29.84 -21.36 -6.25
C THR A 435 29.42 -20.37 -5.17
N VAL A 436 28.26 -20.60 -4.58
CA VAL A 436 27.79 -19.88 -3.40
C VAL A 436 28.27 -20.66 -2.17
N THR A 437 29.20 -20.10 -1.41
CA THR A 437 29.55 -20.61 -0.09
C THR A 437 28.37 -20.36 0.87
N ALA A 438 27.95 -21.42 1.53
CA ALA A 438 26.87 -21.41 2.53
C ALA A 438 27.22 -20.55 3.74
#